data_48ec5f967badd8a20d7380dbc88abcd9
#
_entry.id   48ec5f967badd8a20d7380dbc88abcd9
#
_cell.length_a   1.000
_cell.length_b   1.000
_cell.length_c   1.000
_cell.angle_alpha   90.00
_cell.angle_beta   90.00
_cell.angle_gamma   90.00
#
_symmetry.space_group_name_H-M   'P 1'
#
loop_
_entity.id
_entity.type
_entity.pdbx_description
1 polymer ?
#
loop_
_entity_poly.entity_id
_entity_poly.type
_entity_poly.pdbx_seq_one_letter_code
_entity_poly.pdbx_strand_id
1 'polypeptide(L)'
;CISKNIKEHFPWLQQALVMPYIPNARFDRVKEPSECFTLKYFAEIINSLGFVRVIVTDPHSDVSTALIDHVEVIRGASYITQTCSKVLKAEPSRNLVIYFPDSGSLKRYSEFVSDDYPIVYGIKNRDWKTGEILGIEIHGDTDKLDENTAILMIDDICSKGGTFYYGSKELNKYGCKDMYLYVSHCENTILDGELLNEDSLFKKVYTTRSIFTKEHEKVEVLDL
;
A
#
# COMPACT_ATOMS: atom_id res chain seq x y z
N CYS A 1 3.25 25.47 -12.37
CA CYS A 1 3.34 26.94 -12.34
C CYS A 1 4.45 27.43 -11.42
N ILE A 2 4.43 27.14 -10.11
CA ILE A 2 5.41 27.66 -9.13
C ILE A 2 6.85 27.33 -9.51
N SER A 3 7.18 26.07 -9.83
CA SER A 3 8.53 25.68 -10.21
C SER A 3 9.07 26.45 -11.43
N LYS A 4 8.25 26.64 -12.47
CA LYS A 4 8.64 27.43 -13.65
C LYS A 4 8.87 28.90 -13.31
N ASN A 5 7.97 29.49 -12.50
CA ASN A 5 8.12 30.88 -12.05
C ASN A 5 9.40 31.08 -11.24
N ILE A 6 9.75 30.15 -10.33
CA ILE A 6 11.01 30.19 -9.59
C ILE A 6 12.22 30.16 -10.56
N LYS A 7 12.19 29.28 -11.56
CA LYS A 7 13.28 29.18 -12.56
C LYS A 7 13.46 30.45 -13.40
N GLU A 8 12.36 31.11 -13.74
CA GLU A 8 12.40 32.37 -14.49
C GLU A 8 13.03 33.51 -13.68
N HIS A 9 12.72 33.61 -12.39
CA HIS A 9 13.19 34.69 -11.53
C HIS A 9 14.51 34.39 -10.82
N PHE A 10 14.80 33.11 -10.57
CA PHE A 10 15.95 32.65 -9.80
C PHE A 10 16.60 31.43 -10.51
N PRO A 11 17.17 31.60 -11.72
CA PRO A 11 17.68 30.50 -12.55
C PRO A 11 18.82 29.71 -11.92
N TRP A 12 19.50 30.28 -10.89
CA TRP A 12 20.59 29.63 -10.17
C TRP A 12 20.10 28.72 -9.03
N LEU A 13 18.81 28.77 -8.65
CA LEU A 13 18.28 27.92 -7.60
C LEU A 13 18.00 26.50 -8.11
N GLN A 14 18.57 25.53 -7.41
CA GLN A 14 18.22 24.13 -7.61
C GLN A 14 16.93 23.81 -6.86
N GLN A 15 16.04 23.08 -7.48
CA GLN A 15 14.74 22.70 -6.92
C GLN A 15 14.67 21.19 -6.73
N ALA A 16 14.25 20.74 -5.55
CA ALA A 16 13.85 19.36 -5.29
C ALA A 16 12.32 19.27 -5.14
N LEU A 17 11.75 18.15 -5.56
CA LEU A 17 10.33 17.83 -5.38
C LEU A 17 10.20 16.75 -4.32
N VAL A 18 9.38 16.99 -3.30
CA VAL A 18 8.92 15.94 -2.36
C VAL A 18 7.50 15.59 -2.76
N MET A 19 7.32 14.39 -3.28
CA MET A 19 6.04 13.88 -3.79
C MET A 19 5.84 12.46 -3.22
N PRO A 20 5.40 12.32 -1.95
CA PRO A 20 5.30 11.03 -1.30
C PRO A 20 4.49 10.01 -2.11
N TYR A 21 3.34 10.41 -2.64
CA TYR A 21 2.51 9.60 -3.53
C TYR A 21 2.68 10.04 -4.99
N ILE A 22 2.85 9.08 -5.89
CA ILE A 22 2.94 9.36 -7.33
C ILE A 22 1.53 9.28 -7.93
N PRO A 23 0.95 10.40 -8.40
CA PRO A 23 -0.32 10.36 -9.12
C PRO A 23 -0.29 9.41 -10.32
N ASN A 24 -1.39 8.68 -10.52
CA ASN A 24 -1.54 7.69 -11.59
C ASN A 24 -0.58 6.48 -11.51
N ALA A 25 0.08 6.22 -10.38
CA ALA A 25 1.05 5.13 -10.22
C ALA A 25 0.51 3.75 -10.64
N ARG A 26 -0.80 3.50 -10.48
CA ARG A 26 -1.47 2.24 -10.85
C ARG A 26 -1.75 2.07 -12.34
N PHE A 27 -1.65 3.16 -13.14
CA PHE A 27 -1.81 3.16 -14.60
C PHE A 27 -0.44 3.11 -15.27
N ASP A 28 0.32 2.07 -14.95
CA ASP A 28 1.74 1.88 -15.27
C ASP A 28 1.99 1.04 -16.54
N ARG A 29 0.93 0.66 -17.24
CA ARG A 29 0.98 -0.13 -18.49
C ARG A 29 -0.30 0.01 -19.29
N VAL A 30 -0.26 -0.39 -20.55
CA VAL A 30 -1.43 -0.58 -21.42
C VAL A 30 -1.67 -2.07 -21.57
N LYS A 31 -2.85 -2.53 -21.21
CA LYS A 31 -3.31 -3.93 -21.40
C LYS A 31 -4.19 -4.05 -22.62
N GLU A 32 -4.99 -3.02 -22.88
CA GLU A 32 -5.91 -2.94 -24.01
C GLU A 32 -5.76 -1.62 -24.75
N PRO A 33 -6.07 -1.56 -26.07
CA PRO A 33 -5.90 -0.33 -26.89
C PRO A 33 -6.70 0.88 -26.37
N SER A 34 -7.76 0.67 -25.59
CA SER A 34 -8.60 1.72 -24.98
C SER A 34 -7.99 2.32 -23.71
N GLU A 35 -6.96 1.71 -23.14
CA GLU A 35 -6.32 2.19 -21.92
C GLU A 35 -5.26 3.25 -22.20
N CYS A 36 -5.06 4.13 -21.24
CA CYS A 36 -4.03 5.15 -21.28
C CYS A 36 -2.92 4.85 -20.25
N PHE A 37 -1.67 4.85 -20.68
CA PHE A 37 -0.51 4.80 -19.80
C PHE A 37 -0.29 6.16 -19.12
N THR A 38 -1.19 6.53 -18.23
CA THR A 38 -1.26 7.87 -17.65
C THR A 38 -0.01 8.23 -16.84
N LEU A 39 0.59 7.25 -16.15
CA LEU A 39 1.82 7.42 -15.39
C LEU A 39 2.97 7.95 -16.29
N LYS A 40 3.07 7.45 -17.52
CA LYS A 40 4.11 7.90 -18.48
C LYS A 40 3.99 9.40 -18.75
N TYR A 41 2.80 9.87 -19.05
CA TYR A 41 2.56 11.29 -19.35
C TYR A 41 2.72 12.16 -18.11
N PHE A 42 2.35 11.66 -16.94
CA PHE A 42 2.63 12.36 -15.70
C PHE A 42 4.13 12.50 -15.44
N ALA A 43 4.91 11.43 -15.64
CA ALA A 43 6.36 11.46 -15.49
C ALA A 43 7.03 12.44 -16.48
N GLU A 44 6.57 12.50 -17.73
CA GLU A 44 7.05 13.49 -18.71
C GLU A 44 6.85 14.93 -18.23
N ILE A 45 5.70 15.23 -17.59
CA ILE A 45 5.44 16.54 -17.01
C ILE A 45 6.42 16.83 -15.86
N ILE A 46 6.65 15.89 -14.94
CA ILE A 46 7.57 16.07 -13.83
C ILE A 46 9.00 16.28 -14.33
N ASN A 47 9.46 15.45 -15.27
CA ASN A 47 10.80 15.53 -15.85
C ASN A 47 11.02 16.87 -16.57
N SER A 48 10.00 17.39 -17.27
CA SER A 48 10.06 18.71 -17.94
C SER A 48 10.29 19.88 -16.98
N LEU A 49 10.01 19.71 -15.69
CA LEU A 49 10.25 20.70 -14.66
C LEU A 49 11.71 20.74 -14.19
N GLY A 50 12.50 19.68 -14.50
CA GLY A 50 13.95 19.63 -14.27
C GLY A 50 14.34 19.79 -12.80
N PHE A 51 13.71 19.02 -11.91
CA PHE A 51 14.11 18.91 -10.51
C PHE A 51 15.46 18.18 -10.42
N VAL A 52 16.32 18.61 -9.49
CA VAL A 52 17.59 17.93 -9.22
C VAL A 52 17.41 16.68 -8.36
N ARG A 53 16.27 16.55 -7.67
CA ARG A 53 15.85 15.39 -6.88
C ARG A 53 14.33 15.32 -6.88
N VAL A 54 13.79 14.11 -7.00
CA VAL A 54 12.37 13.80 -6.82
C VAL A 54 12.25 12.72 -5.74
N ILE A 55 11.79 13.08 -4.57
CA ILE A 55 11.68 12.17 -3.43
C ILE A 55 10.26 11.60 -3.40
N VAL A 56 10.14 10.28 -3.46
CA VAL A 56 8.88 9.54 -3.44
C VAL A 56 8.88 8.51 -2.31
N THR A 57 7.69 8.16 -1.82
CA THR A 57 7.55 7.12 -0.80
C THR A 57 6.86 5.93 -1.42
N ASP A 58 7.45 4.75 -1.29
CA ASP A 58 6.89 3.44 -1.61
C ASP A 58 6.10 3.41 -2.94
N PRO A 59 6.75 3.62 -4.08
CA PRO A 59 6.10 3.68 -5.38
C PRO A 59 5.46 2.35 -5.75
N HIS A 60 4.29 2.39 -6.41
CA HIS A 60 3.49 1.22 -6.76
C HIS A 60 4.26 0.16 -7.58
N SER A 61 5.16 0.60 -8.45
CA SER A 61 5.97 -0.30 -9.29
C SER A 61 7.30 0.33 -9.68
N ASP A 62 8.24 -0.51 -10.11
CA ASP A 62 9.54 -0.08 -10.66
C ASP A 62 9.38 0.76 -11.93
N VAL A 63 8.24 0.67 -12.61
CA VAL A 63 7.93 1.52 -13.77
C VAL A 63 7.91 2.99 -13.39
N SER A 64 7.37 3.33 -12.21
CA SER A 64 7.35 4.70 -11.71
C SER A 64 8.75 5.28 -11.55
N THR A 65 9.66 4.49 -10.99
CA THR A 65 11.06 4.92 -10.76
C THR A 65 11.88 4.92 -12.03
N ALA A 66 11.54 4.08 -13.01
CA ALA A 66 12.20 4.07 -14.32
C ALA A 66 11.82 5.27 -15.21
N LEU A 67 10.61 5.83 -14.99
CA LEU A 67 10.09 6.95 -15.80
C LEU A 67 10.44 8.33 -15.23
N ILE A 68 10.66 8.45 -13.93
CA ILE A 68 10.91 9.74 -13.26
C ILE A 68 12.42 9.96 -13.10
N ASP A 69 12.92 11.06 -13.64
CA ASP A 69 14.32 11.45 -13.55
C ASP A 69 14.70 11.85 -12.12
N HIS A 70 15.93 11.51 -11.69
CA HIS A 70 16.49 11.88 -10.39
C HIS A 70 15.62 11.44 -9.18
N VAL A 71 14.92 10.30 -9.31
CA VAL A 71 14.03 9.79 -8.28
C VAL A 71 14.84 9.17 -7.13
N GLU A 72 14.43 9.49 -5.90
CA GLU A 72 14.90 8.87 -4.67
C GLU A 72 13.70 8.25 -3.94
N VAL A 73 13.84 6.99 -3.56
CA VAL A 73 12.75 6.20 -2.97
C VAL A 73 12.95 6.06 -1.47
N ILE A 74 11.97 6.51 -0.69
CA ILE A 74 11.81 6.14 0.71
C ILE A 74 11.00 4.84 0.76
N ARG A 75 11.61 3.74 1.19
CA ARG A 75 10.95 2.42 1.26
C ARG A 75 10.13 2.27 2.54
N GLY A 76 9.09 1.44 2.48
CA GLY A 76 8.15 1.21 3.58
C GLY A 76 8.70 0.42 4.78
N ALA A 77 9.94 -0.10 4.72
CA ALA A 77 10.49 -1.04 5.72
C ALA A 77 10.40 -0.55 7.18
N SER A 78 10.76 0.71 7.45
CA SER A 78 10.70 1.29 8.80
C SER A 78 9.27 1.42 9.32
N TYR A 79 8.33 1.78 8.46
CA TYR A 79 6.91 1.86 8.80
C TYR A 79 6.31 0.48 9.08
N ILE A 80 6.69 -0.54 8.28
CA ILE A 80 6.26 -1.93 8.50
C ILE A 80 6.76 -2.42 9.86
N THR A 81 8.05 -2.24 10.17
CA THR A 81 8.62 -2.61 11.48
C THR A 81 7.93 -1.89 12.64
N GLN A 82 7.65 -0.58 12.48
CA GLN A 82 6.91 0.18 13.48
C GLN A 82 5.50 -0.37 13.67
N THR A 83 4.83 -0.73 12.56
CA THR A 83 3.46 -1.29 12.60
C THR A 83 3.43 -2.66 13.27
N CYS A 84 4.37 -3.57 12.95
CA CYS A 84 4.48 -4.86 13.64
C CYS A 84 4.62 -4.66 15.16
N SER A 85 5.48 -3.73 15.58
CA SER A 85 5.67 -3.41 16.99
C SER A 85 4.41 -2.86 17.66
N LYS A 86 3.60 -2.06 16.94
CA LYS A 86 2.32 -1.54 17.45
C LYS A 86 1.27 -2.64 17.59
N VAL A 87 1.18 -3.54 16.61
CA VAL A 87 0.24 -4.68 16.67
C VAL A 87 0.60 -5.62 17.81
N LEU A 88 1.88 -5.99 17.98
CA LEU A 88 2.33 -6.83 19.09
C LEU A 88 2.06 -6.21 20.46
N LYS A 89 2.14 -4.89 20.59
CA LYS A 89 1.77 -4.19 21.83
C LYS A 89 0.27 -4.16 22.07
N ALA A 90 -0.53 -4.09 21.02
CA ALA A 90 -1.99 -4.12 21.12
C ALA A 90 -2.51 -5.54 21.44
N GLU A 91 -1.83 -6.56 20.95
CA GLU A 91 -2.20 -7.99 21.06
C GLU A 91 -1.08 -8.83 21.68
N PRO A 92 -0.68 -8.58 22.95
CA PRO A 92 0.52 -9.19 23.53
C PRO A 92 0.42 -10.71 23.77
N SER A 93 -0.78 -11.28 23.72
CA SER A 93 -1.01 -12.72 23.89
C SER A 93 -1.28 -13.45 22.59
N ARG A 94 -1.23 -12.77 21.43
CA ARG A 94 -1.52 -13.37 20.14
C ARG A 94 -0.27 -13.58 19.29
N ASN A 95 -0.35 -14.54 18.39
CA ASN A 95 0.67 -14.76 17.37
C ASN A 95 0.43 -13.78 16.22
N LEU A 96 1.43 -13.05 15.81
CA LEU A 96 1.37 -12.17 14.64
C LEU A 96 1.68 -12.95 13.37
N VAL A 97 0.75 -12.93 12.42
CA VAL A 97 0.94 -13.48 11.06
C VAL A 97 0.80 -12.34 10.06
N ILE A 98 1.68 -12.32 9.08
CA ILE A 98 1.68 -11.32 8.00
C ILE A 98 0.89 -11.85 6.82
N TYR A 99 -0.03 -11.04 6.29
CA TYR A 99 -0.80 -11.36 5.11
C TYR A 99 -0.53 -10.39 3.98
N PHE A 100 -0.21 -10.94 2.80
CA PHE A 100 -0.10 -10.18 1.57
C PHE A 100 -1.32 -10.47 0.67
N PRO A 101 -2.07 -9.43 0.22
CA PRO A 101 -3.32 -9.64 -0.53
C PRO A 101 -3.15 -10.23 -1.92
N ASP A 102 -1.93 -10.21 -2.46
CA ASP A 102 -1.57 -10.85 -3.72
C ASP A 102 -0.05 -11.05 -3.86
N SER A 103 0.36 -11.72 -4.96
CA SER A 103 1.77 -12.00 -5.25
C SER A 103 2.62 -10.75 -5.50
N GLY A 104 2.00 -9.64 -5.88
CA GLY A 104 2.69 -8.36 -6.08
C GLY A 104 3.15 -7.75 -4.76
N SER A 105 2.26 -7.69 -3.78
CA SER A 105 2.59 -7.24 -2.43
C SER A 105 3.55 -8.19 -1.71
N LEU A 106 3.36 -9.52 -1.86
CA LEU A 106 4.30 -10.51 -1.35
C LEU A 106 5.73 -10.25 -1.87
N LYS A 107 5.90 -10.14 -3.19
CA LYS A 107 7.22 -9.90 -3.80
C LYS A 107 7.85 -8.58 -3.33
N ARG A 108 7.04 -7.55 -3.09
CA ARG A 108 7.51 -6.20 -2.75
C ARG A 108 7.95 -6.08 -1.29
N TYR A 109 7.22 -6.73 -0.39
CA TYR A 109 7.33 -6.46 1.04
C TYR A 109 7.88 -7.61 1.88
N SER A 110 7.96 -8.84 1.37
CA SER A 110 8.45 -9.97 2.16
C SER A 110 9.87 -9.75 2.70
N GLU A 111 10.73 -9.07 1.96
CA GLU A 111 12.10 -8.74 2.41
C GLU A 111 12.15 -7.74 3.59
N PHE A 112 11.05 -7.02 3.88
CA PHE A 112 10.96 -6.03 4.95
C PHE A 112 10.34 -6.60 6.23
N VAL A 113 9.91 -7.84 6.18
CA VAL A 113 9.31 -8.56 7.30
C VAL A 113 10.36 -9.49 7.89
N SER A 114 10.44 -9.56 9.24
CA SER A 114 11.32 -10.52 9.90
C SER A 114 10.93 -11.95 9.59
N ASP A 115 11.91 -12.83 9.41
CA ASP A 115 11.72 -14.27 9.22
C ASP A 115 11.03 -14.95 10.43
N ASP A 116 10.92 -14.25 11.56
CA ASP A 116 10.22 -14.75 12.74
C ASP A 116 8.69 -14.76 12.58
N TYR A 117 8.14 -14.01 11.61
CA TYR A 117 6.69 -13.96 11.39
C TYR A 117 6.25 -14.92 10.29
N PRO A 118 5.30 -15.83 10.56
CA PRO A 118 4.67 -16.61 9.52
C PRO A 118 4.05 -15.71 8.44
N ILE A 119 4.15 -16.16 7.19
CA ILE A 119 3.63 -15.41 6.04
C ILE A 119 2.55 -16.21 5.34
N VAL A 120 1.41 -15.57 5.13
CA VAL A 120 0.33 -16.07 4.26
C VAL A 120 0.01 -15.03 3.18
N TYR A 121 -0.50 -15.48 2.04
CA TYR A 121 -0.82 -14.59 0.94
C TYR A 121 -2.05 -15.08 0.15
N GLY A 122 -2.75 -14.12 -0.46
CA GLY A 122 -3.93 -14.39 -1.27
C GLY A 122 -3.60 -14.63 -2.74
N ILE A 123 -4.22 -15.65 -3.31
CA ILE A 123 -4.28 -15.86 -4.76
C ILE A 123 -5.72 -15.64 -5.22
N LYS A 124 -5.92 -14.66 -6.12
CA LYS A 124 -7.24 -14.37 -6.70
C LYS A 124 -7.57 -15.36 -7.80
N ASN A 125 -8.55 -16.22 -7.55
CA ASN A 125 -9.13 -17.05 -8.60
C ASN A 125 -10.00 -16.19 -9.49
N ARG A 126 -9.70 -16.15 -10.78
CA ARG A 126 -10.45 -15.42 -11.78
C ARG A 126 -11.08 -16.36 -12.77
N ASP A 127 -12.31 -16.09 -13.15
CA ASP A 127 -12.87 -16.72 -14.33
C ASP A 127 -12.01 -16.32 -15.55
N TRP A 128 -11.51 -17.32 -16.25
CA TRP A 128 -10.59 -17.12 -17.37
C TRP A 128 -11.26 -16.46 -18.59
N LYS A 129 -12.61 -16.50 -18.70
CA LYS A 129 -13.36 -15.90 -19.80
C LYS A 129 -13.79 -14.47 -19.49
N THR A 130 -14.26 -14.23 -18.27
CA THR A 130 -14.85 -12.93 -17.87
C THR A 130 -13.86 -12.06 -17.10
N GLY A 131 -12.79 -12.66 -16.53
CA GLY A 131 -11.86 -11.98 -15.65
C GLY A 131 -12.42 -11.69 -14.25
N GLU A 132 -13.66 -12.09 -13.95
CA GLU A 132 -14.31 -11.91 -12.65
C GLU A 132 -13.55 -12.67 -11.55
N ILE A 133 -13.46 -12.07 -10.38
CA ILE A 133 -12.87 -12.71 -9.19
C ILE A 133 -13.89 -13.70 -8.63
N LEU A 134 -13.61 -14.99 -8.72
CA LEU A 134 -14.43 -16.07 -8.19
C LEU A 134 -14.19 -16.33 -6.70
N GLY A 135 -13.05 -15.87 -6.17
CA GLY A 135 -12.66 -16.03 -4.77
C GLY A 135 -11.21 -15.70 -4.53
N ILE A 136 -10.80 -15.81 -3.27
CA ILE A 136 -9.41 -15.69 -2.83
C ILE A 136 -9.05 -16.99 -2.13
N GLU A 137 -7.95 -17.62 -2.51
CA GLU A 137 -7.36 -18.75 -1.79
C GLU A 137 -6.19 -18.25 -0.96
N ILE A 138 -6.09 -18.73 0.29
CA ILE A 138 -4.99 -18.39 1.20
C ILE A 138 -3.91 -19.46 1.08
N HIS A 139 -2.68 -19.04 0.85
CA HIS A 139 -1.50 -19.89 0.72
C HIS A 139 -0.40 -19.44 1.70
N GLY A 140 0.67 -20.26 1.85
CA GLY A 140 1.77 -20.01 2.76
C GLY A 140 1.62 -20.80 4.07
N ASP A 141 1.99 -20.19 5.18
CA ASP A 141 2.01 -20.82 6.52
C ASP A 141 0.60 -20.92 7.13
N THR A 142 -0.36 -21.51 6.39
CA THR A 142 -1.77 -21.59 6.81
C THR A 142 -2.00 -22.45 8.04
N ASP A 143 -1.07 -23.34 8.38
CA ASP A 143 -1.06 -24.12 9.62
C ASP A 143 -0.83 -23.26 10.89
N LYS A 144 -0.40 -22.02 10.73
CA LYS A 144 -0.23 -21.03 11.81
C LYS A 144 -1.46 -20.15 12.05
N LEU A 145 -2.51 -20.33 11.24
CA LEU A 145 -3.74 -19.57 11.39
C LEU A 145 -4.72 -20.26 12.36
N ASP A 146 -5.12 -19.54 13.39
CA ASP A 146 -6.09 -20.00 14.37
C ASP A 146 -6.81 -18.81 15.03
N GLU A 147 -7.64 -19.10 16.03
CA GLU A 147 -8.38 -18.08 16.79
C GLU A 147 -7.49 -17.18 17.67
N ASN A 148 -6.24 -17.60 17.91
CA ASN A 148 -5.24 -16.85 18.69
C ASN A 148 -4.31 -16.02 17.80
N THR A 149 -4.65 -15.86 16.53
CA THR A 149 -3.82 -15.16 15.54
C THR A 149 -4.32 -13.76 15.32
N ALA A 150 -3.42 -12.76 15.41
CA ALA A 150 -3.59 -11.41 14.89
C ALA A 150 -2.97 -11.33 13.49
N ILE A 151 -3.70 -10.75 12.54
CA ILE A 151 -3.25 -10.61 11.15
C ILE A 151 -2.84 -9.16 10.87
N LEU A 152 -1.64 -8.95 10.37
CA LEU A 152 -1.25 -7.70 9.76
C LEU A 152 -1.22 -7.85 8.24
N MET A 153 -2.14 -7.20 7.56
CA MET A 153 -2.16 -7.09 6.10
C MET A 153 -1.23 -5.97 5.64
N ILE A 154 -0.45 -6.19 4.58
CA ILE A 154 0.51 -5.21 4.07
C ILE A 154 0.33 -5.02 2.56
N ASP A 155 0.20 -3.75 2.14
CA ASP A 155 0.19 -3.36 0.73
C ASP A 155 0.68 -1.91 0.57
N ASP A 156 0.76 -1.40 -0.68
CA ASP A 156 1.15 -0.03 -0.98
C ASP A 156 -0.01 0.96 -0.89
N ILE A 157 -1.20 0.58 -1.31
CA ILE A 157 -2.33 1.50 -1.42
C ILE A 157 -3.66 0.89 -0.99
N CYS A 158 -4.46 1.70 -0.31
CA CYS A 158 -5.85 1.41 0.00
C CYS A 158 -6.75 2.53 -0.53
N SER A 159 -7.69 2.18 -1.41
CA SER A 159 -8.85 3.02 -1.75
C SER A 159 -10.03 2.65 -0.83
N LYS A 160 -11.12 2.10 -1.33
CA LYS A 160 -12.26 1.63 -0.51
C LYS A 160 -11.96 0.37 0.32
N GLY A 161 -10.85 -0.30 0.07
CA GLY A 161 -10.40 -1.44 0.86
C GLY A 161 -11.02 -2.79 0.51
N GLY A 162 -11.70 -2.93 -0.63
CA GLY A 162 -12.38 -4.17 -1.01
C GLY A 162 -11.48 -5.41 -1.00
N THR A 163 -10.24 -5.30 -1.49
CA THR A 163 -9.27 -6.41 -1.49
C THR A 163 -9.01 -6.94 -0.07
N PHE A 164 -8.82 -6.03 0.88
CA PHE A 164 -8.56 -6.39 2.28
C PHE A 164 -9.81 -6.93 2.97
N TYR A 165 -10.98 -6.36 2.67
CA TYR A 165 -12.26 -6.84 3.19
C TYR A 165 -12.54 -8.29 2.77
N TYR A 166 -12.37 -8.63 1.48
CA TYR A 166 -12.55 -10.02 1.04
C TYR A 166 -11.47 -10.94 1.60
N GLY A 167 -10.21 -10.48 1.70
CA GLY A 167 -9.14 -11.22 2.36
C GLY A 167 -9.45 -11.52 3.82
N SER A 168 -9.99 -10.55 4.56
CA SER A 168 -10.36 -10.75 5.96
C SER A 168 -11.47 -11.79 6.15
N LYS A 169 -12.44 -11.87 5.22
CA LYS A 169 -13.47 -12.91 5.25
C LYS A 169 -12.91 -14.31 5.05
N GLU A 170 -11.92 -14.45 4.15
CA GLU A 170 -11.27 -15.75 3.96
C GLU A 170 -10.44 -16.16 5.19
N LEU A 171 -9.67 -15.23 5.75
CA LEU A 171 -8.87 -15.49 6.96
C LEU A 171 -9.76 -15.78 8.20
N ASN A 172 -10.95 -15.19 8.26
CA ASN A 172 -11.91 -15.50 9.33
C ASN A 172 -12.41 -16.94 9.32
N LYS A 173 -12.37 -17.64 8.17
CA LYS A 173 -12.69 -19.07 8.08
C LYS A 173 -11.70 -19.96 8.85
N TYR A 174 -10.48 -19.45 9.08
CA TYR A 174 -9.46 -20.09 9.94
C TYR A 174 -9.59 -19.70 11.42
N GLY A 175 -10.58 -18.86 11.76
CA GLY A 175 -10.80 -18.37 13.13
C GLY A 175 -10.17 -17.02 13.44
N CYS A 176 -9.37 -16.44 12.53
CA CYS A 176 -8.72 -15.14 12.74
C CYS A 176 -9.75 -14.00 12.76
N LYS A 177 -9.79 -13.23 13.86
CA LYS A 177 -10.78 -12.15 14.07
C LYS A 177 -10.15 -10.76 14.25
N ASP A 178 -8.86 -10.70 14.54
CA ASP A 178 -8.15 -9.45 14.82
C ASP A 178 -7.29 -9.08 13.64
N MET A 179 -7.80 -8.16 12.82
CA MET A 179 -7.18 -7.71 11.57
C MET A 179 -6.61 -6.31 11.73
N TYR A 180 -5.42 -6.13 11.18
CA TYR A 180 -4.71 -4.87 11.06
C TYR A 180 -4.29 -4.67 9.63
N LEU A 181 -4.22 -3.42 9.18
CA LEU A 181 -3.78 -3.07 7.84
C LEU A 181 -2.65 -2.05 7.93
N TYR A 182 -1.57 -2.28 7.20
CA TYR A 182 -0.61 -1.26 6.83
C TYR A 182 -0.66 -1.02 5.33
N VAL A 183 -0.79 0.26 4.95
CA VAL A 183 -0.62 0.70 3.56
C VAL A 183 0.18 2.00 3.55
N SER A 184 1.14 2.11 2.65
CA SER A 184 1.92 3.34 2.51
C SER A 184 1.03 4.52 2.10
N HIS A 185 0.01 4.28 1.27
CA HIS A 185 -0.90 5.29 0.76
C HIS A 185 -2.36 4.91 1.04
N CYS A 186 -3.04 5.69 1.86
CA CYS A 186 -4.45 5.52 2.14
C CYS A 186 -5.26 6.66 1.52
N GLU A 187 -6.14 6.35 0.60
CA GLU A 187 -7.07 7.33 0.04
C GLU A 187 -8.19 7.65 1.04
N ASN A 188 -8.72 8.88 1.01
CA ASN A 188 -9.88 9.24 1.83
C ASN A 188 -11.13 8.40 1.54
N THR A 189 -11.18 7.76 0.37
CA THR A 189 -12.26 6.84 -0.04
C THR A 189 -12.36 5.57 0.82
N ILE A 190 -11.40 5.30 1.69
CA ILE A 190 -11.51 4.23 2.71
C ILE A 190 -12.72 4.46 3.63
N LEU A 191 -13.12 5.72 3.83
CA LEU A 191 -14.31 6.10 4.63
C LEU A 191 -15.62 5.66 4.00
N ASP A 192 -15.61 5.40 2.68
CA ASP A 192 -16.78 4.94 1.92
C ASP A 192 -16.78 3.41 1.74
N GLY A 193 -15.86 2.72 2.42
CA GLY A 193 -15.67 1.27 2.34
C GLY A 193 -16.09 0.53 3.62
N GLU A 194 -15.87 -0.80 3.62
CA GLU A 194 -16.32 -1.69 4.69
C GLU A 194 -15.30 -1.85 5.83
N LEU A 195 -14.03 -1.42 5.65
CA LEU A 195 -12.96 -1.70 6.61
C LEU A 195 -13.13 -0.99 7.95
N LEU A 196 -13.73 0.19 7.92
CA LEU A 196 -13.86 1.05 9.10
C LEU A 196 -15.20 0.93 9.82
N ASN A 197 -16.12 0.10 9.31
CA ASN A 197 -17.42 -0.14 9.96
C ASN A 197 -17.24 -0.74 11.36
N GLU A 198 -18.23 -0.54 12.23
CA GLU A 198 -18.18 -1.04 13.62
C GLU A 198 -18.08 -2.57 13.72
N ASP A 199 -18.77 -3.29 12.81
CA ASP A 199 -18.78 -4.75 12.72
C ASP A 199 -17.60 -5.32 11.91
N SER A 200 -16.72 -4.48 11.41
CA SER A 200 -15.52 -4.90 10.69
C SER A 200 -14.52 -5.62 11.60
N LEU A 201 -13.85 -6.64 11.06
CA LEU A 201 -12.77 -7.34 11.75
C LEU A 201 -11.50 -6.48 11.90
N PHE A 202 -11.43 -5.34 11.20
CA PHE A 202 -10.28 -4.44 11.28
C PHE A 202 -10.32 -3.60 12.55
N LYS A 203 -9.29 -3.78 13.37
CA LYS A 203 -9.04 -3.01 14.60
C LYS A 203 -8.40 -1.66 14.31
N LYS A 204 -7.42 -1.64 13.39
CA LYS A 204 -6.66 -0.45 13.06
C LYS A 204 -6.10 -0.51 11.63
N VAL A 205 -6.03 0.64 11.00
CA VAL A 205 -5.35 0.88 9.72
C VAL A 205 -4.20 1.85 9.99
N TYR A 206 -3.00 1.47 9.58
CA TYR A 206 -1.79 2.30 9.67
C TYR A 206 -1.41 2.78 8.27
N THR A 207 -1.07 4.04 8.14
CA THR A 207 -0.66 4.63 6.86
C THR A 207 0.38 5.72 7.08
N THR A 208 1.06 6.13 6.00
CA THR A 208 2.02 7.24 6.07
C THR A 208 1.31 8.58 5.83
N ARG A 209 2.00 9.67 6.15
CA ARG A 209 1.55 11.04 5.86
C ARG A 209 1.73 11.36 4.35
N SER A 210 0.96 10.66 3.49
CA SER A 210 1.03 10.86 2.03
C SER A 210 -0.24 11.51 1.46
N ILE A 211 -1.36 10.78 1.41
CA ILE A 211 -2.61 11.25 0.78
C ILE A 211 -3.83 11.21 1.69
N PHE A 212 -3.76 10.55 2.85
CA PHE A 212 -4.85 10.56 3.81
C PHE A 212 -4.89 11.90 4.54
N THR A 213 -6.00 12.63 4.44
CA THR A 213 -6.17 13.99 4.97
C THR A 213 -7.33 14.11 5.95
N LYS A 214 -7.96 13.01 6.30
CA LYS A 214 -9.10 12.95 7.22
C LYS A 214 -8.65 12.40 8.58
N GLU A 215 -9.55 12.48 9.55
CA GLU A 215 -9.38 11.85 10.86
C GLU A 215 -10.40 10.72 11.00
N HIS A 216 -9.98 9.59 11.57
CA HIS A 216 -10.85 8.48 11.92
C HIS A 216 -10.20 7.67 13.04
N GLU A 217 -10.98 7.23 14.03
CA GLU A 217 -10.46 6.50 15.20
C GLU A 217 -9.69 5.23 14.87
N LYS A 218 -10.11 4.51 13.81
CA LYS A 218 -9.43 3.30 13.32
C LYS A 218 -8.26 3.59 12.38
N VAL A 219 -7.96 4.84 12.00
CA VAL A 219 -6.86 5.16 11.09
C VAL A 219 -5.78 5.93 11.84
N GLU A 220 -4.56 5.45 11.77
CA GLU A 220 -3.39 6.06 12.38
C GLU A 220 -2.35 6.42 11.33
N VAL A 221 -2.00 7.69 11.25
CA VAL A 221 -0.95 8.19 10.36
C VAL A 221 0.38 8.09 11.10
N LEU A 222 1.30 7.31 10.55
CA LEU A 222 2.63 7.11 11.10
C LEU A 222 3.56 8.24 10.69
N ASP A 223 4.30 8.78 11.64
CA ASP A 223 5.43 9.67 11.43
C ASP A 223 6.74 8.85 11.57
N LEU A 224 7.74 9.18 10.75
CA LEU A 224 9.10 8.63 10.86
C LEU A 224 9.86 9.32 11.99
#